data_2c5beff88133caeb2d56abb39b9b14cf
#
_entry.id   2c5beff88133caeb2d56abb39b9b14cf
#
_cell.length_a   1.000
_cell.length_b   1.000
_cell.length_c   1.000
_cell.angle_alpha   90.00
_cell.angle_beta   90.00
_cell.angle_gamma   90.00
#
_symmetry.space_group_name_H-M   'P 1'
#
loop_
_entity.id
_entity.type
_entity.pdbx_description
1 polymer ?
#
loop_
_entity_poly.entity_id
_entity_poly.type
_entity_poly.pdbx_seq_one_letter_code
_entity_poly.pdbx_strand_id
1 'polypeptide(L)'
;MLFVLSGEIRTYLLSEEGREVTLFRLYPGELCVLSASCVINQITFDTQMTVGMDTEVLIIPANVIAALKEQNLHVRCFLYELATKRFSDVMWAMQQIMFKGLDRRLAEFLLAEAERTGSDTIRMTHEQIAQHISSAREAVARMLKSFSEDGLVELRRGAITLRDKSRLNRL
;
A
#
# COMPACT_ATOMS: atom_id res chain seq x y z
N MET A 1 -3.20 6.55 18.22
CA MET A 1 -3.90 6.29 16.95
C MET A 1 -3.73 7.50 16.05
N LEU A 2 -3.57 7.29 14.73
CA LEU A 2 -3.36 8.36 13.75
C LEU A 2 -4.59 8.51 12.86
N PHE A 3 -5.04 9.73 12.62
CA PHE A 3 -6.07 10.08 11.64
C PHE A 3 -5.45 10.97 10.56
N VAL A 4 -5.57 10.61 9.30
CA VAL A 4 -4.98 11.34 8.17
C VAL A 4 -5.90 12.48 7.78
N LEU A 5 -5.42 13.71 7.86
CA LEU A 5 -6.14 14.92 7.42
C LEU A 5 -5.84 15.26 5.97
N SER A 6 -4.57 15.16 5.57
CA SER A 6 -4.11 15.35 4.19
C SER A 6 -2.88 14.49 3.92
N GLY A 7 -2.56 14.23 2.64
CA GLY A 7 -1.41 13.43 2.24
C GLY A 7 -1.66 11.92 2.24
N GLU A 8 -0.63 11.13 2.50
CA GLU A 8 -0.67 9.66 2.46
C GLU A 8 0.33 9.06 3.47
N ILE A 9 -0.11 8.03 4.19
CA ILE A 9 0.77 7.19 5.03
C ILE A 9 0.80 5.78 4.45
N ARG A 10 2.00 5.27 4.19
CA ARG A 10 2.25 3.88 3.81
C ARG A 10 2.66 3.08 5.04
N THR A 11 1.96 1.97 5.30
CA THR A 11 2.29 1.00 6.36
C THR A 11 2.87 -0.25 5.72
N TYR A 12 4.03 -0.71 6.22
CA TYR A 12 4.76 -1.83 5.64
C TYR A 12 5.49 -2.66 6.70
N LEU A 13 5.83 -3.90 6.35
CA LEU A 13 6.77 -4.73 7.08
C LEU A 13 8.16 -4.56 6.47
N LEU A 14 9.18 -4.59 7.32
CA LEU A 14 10.58 -4.57 6.94
C LEU A 14 11.23 -5.89 7.34
N SER A 15 11.81 -6.62 6.39
CA SER A 15 12.60 -7.82 6.69
C SER A 15 14.00 -7.46 7.21
N GLU A 16 14.68 -8.41 7.84
CA GLU A 16 16.07 -8.26 8.28
C GLU A 16 17.04 -7.94 7.11
N GLU A 17 16.68 -8.37 5.91
CA GLU A 17 17.44 -8.10 4.67
C GLU A 17 17.11 -6.73 4.04
N GLY A 18 16.27 -5.91 4.69
CA GLY A 18 15.84 -4.60 4.20
C GLY A 18 14.75 -4.63 3.13
N ARG A 19 14.09 -5.79 2.91
CA ARG A 19 12.97 -5.88 1.96
C ARG A 19 11.69 -5.35 2.60
N GLU A 20 11.02 -4.45 1.90
CA GLU A 20 9.75 -3.87 2.33
C GLU A 20 8.54 -4.56 1.68
N VAL A 21 7.53 -4.84 2.49
CA VAL A 21 6.24 -5.37 2.06
C VAL A 21 5.14 -4.42 2.52
N THR A 22 4.54 -3.69 1.58
CA THR A 22 3.42 -2.78 1.88
C THR A 22 2.20 -3.59 2.30
N LEU A 23 1.66 -3.30 3.47
CA LEU A 23 0.43 -3.90 3.97
C LEU A 23 -0.79 -3.15 3.48
N PHE A 24 -0.79 -1.82 3.65
CA PHE A 24 -1.85 -0.92 3.19
C PHE A 24 -1.34 0.53 3.18
N ARG A 25 -2.16 1.40 2.58
CA ARG A 25 -1.98 2.85 2.59
C ARG A 25 -3.17 3.50 3.27
N LEU A 26 -2.93 4.64 3.88
CA LEU A 26 -3.95 5.47 4.51
C LEU A 26 -4.04 6.79 3.78
N TYR A 27 -5.24 7.17 3.45
CA TYR A 27 -5.60 8.40 2.75
C TYR A 27 -6.39 9.35 3.67
N PRO A 28 -6.64 10.60 3.25
CA PRO A 28 -7.44 11.55 4.02
C PRO A 28 -8.79 10.96 4.45
N GLY A 29 -9.13 11.12 5.74
CA GLY A 29 -10.33 10.52 6.34
C GLY A 29 -10.14 9.12 6.92
N GLU A 30 -8.97 8.50 6.75
CA GLU A 30 -8.71 7.17 7.29
C GLU A 30 -7.94 7.18 8.61
N LEU A 31 -8.16 6.12 9.41
CA LEU A 31 -7.53 5.91 10.72
C LEU A 31 -6.55 4.75 10.68
N CYS A 32 -5.39 4.93 11.34
CA CYS A 32 -4.46 3.84 11.61
C CYS A 32 -4.71 3.24 12.98
N VAL A 33 -5.26 2.03 13.00
CA VAL A 33 -5.48 1.27 14.25
C VAL A 33 -4.23 0.50 14.67
N LEU A 34 -3.34 0.14 13.73
CA LEU A 34 -2.09 -0.59 14.06
C LEU A 34 -1.07 0.26 14.82
N SER A 35 -1.12 1.59 14.69
CA SER A 35 -0.33 2.50 15.52
C SER A 35 -0.80 2.55 16.98
N ALA A 36 -1.91 1.89 17.28
CA ALA A 36 -2.50 1.78 18.61
C ALA A 36 -2.32 0.36 19.20
N SER A 37 -1.18 -0.28 18.94
CA SER A 37 -0.84 -1.62 19.48
C SER A 37 -1.02 -1.71 21.00
N CYS A 38 -0.83 -0.60 21.72
CA CYS A 38 -1.15 -0.48 23.15
C CYS A 38 -2.67 -0.51 23.46
N VAL A 39 -3.55 -0.36 22.47
CA VAL A 39 -5.02 -0.44 22.64
C VAL A 39 -5.55 -1.83 22.28
N ILE A 40 -4.85 -2.53 21.37
CA ILE A 40 -5.14 -3.90 20.97
C ILE A 40 -3.92 -4.75 21.36
N ASN A 41 -3.92 -5.26 22.58
CA ASN A 41 -2.82 -6.03 23.19
C ASN A 41 -2.43 -7.33 22.46
N GLN A 42 -2.98 -7.57 21.26
CA GLN A 42 -2.79 -8.80 20.49
C GLN A 42 -1.96 -8.57 19.20
N ILE A 43 -1.52 -7.34 18.92
CA ILE A 43 -0.65 -7.09 17.77
C ILE A 43 0.79 -7.39 18.20
N THR A 44 1.33 -8.49 17.66
CA THR A 44 2.63 -9.07 18.02
C THR A 44 3.72 -8.82 16.98
N PHE A 45 3.46 -8.02 15.95
CA PHE A 45 4.40 -7.71 14.88
C PHE A 45 4.63 -6.20 14.76
N ASP A 46 5.86 -5.82 14.47
CA ASP A 46 6.22 -4.44 14.25
C ASP A 46 5.90 -4.02 12.81
N THR A 47 5.27 -2.87 12.69
CA THR A 47 5.03 -2.23 11.39
C THR A 47 5.78 -0.92 11.30
N GLN A 48 6.32 -0.64 10.12
CA GLN A 48 6.91 0.65 9.81
C GLN A 48 5.89 1.53 9.08
N MET A 49 6.00 2.84 9.28
CA MET A 49 5.18 3.82 8.58
C MET A 49 6.06 4.88 7.95
N THR A 50 5.75 5.27 6.72
CA THR A 50 6.42 6.36 6.02
C THR A 50 5.40 7.24 5.30
N VAL A 51 5.74 8.51 5.13
CA VAL A 51 4.98 9.48 4.35
C VAL A 51 5.64 9.68 2.99
N GLY A 52 4.84 9.67 1.92
CA GLY A 52 5.35 9.86 0.54
C GLY A 52 5.30 11.31 0.05
N MET A 53 4.58 12.16 0.76
CA MET A 53 4.38 13.58 0.49
C MET A 53 4.06 14.31 1.79
N ASP A 54 3.96 15.63 1.77
CA ASP A 54 3.55 16.41 2.93
C ASP A 54 2.21 15.87 3.46
N THR A 55 2.22 15.43 4.71
CA THR A 55 1.10 14.71 5.32
C THR A 55 0.77 15.34 6.66
N GLU A 56 -0.48 15.70 6.84
CA GLU A 56 -1.01 16.22 8.10
C GLU A 56 -1.83 15.13 8.80
N VAL A 57 -1.55 14.91 10.08
CA VAL A 57 -2.21 13.89 10.89
C VAL A 57 -2.68 14.43 12.22
N LEU A 58 -3.82 13.95 12.68
CA LEU A 58 -4.27 14.11 14.07
C LEU A 58 -3.80 12.89 14.88
N ILE A 59 -3.05 13.14 15.93
CA ILE A 59 -2.59 12.10 16.85
C ILE A 59 -3.56 12.02 18.04
N ILE A 60 -4.18 10.87 18.22
CA ILE A 60 -5.03 10.58 19.37
C ILE A 60 -4.23 9.70 20.33
N PRO A 61 -3.97 10.16 21.57
CA PRO A 61 -3.22 9.40 22.57
C PRO A 61 -3.88 8.04 22.87
N ALA A 62 -3.05 7.02 23.09
CA ALA A 62 -3.54 5.65 23.31
C ALA A 62 -4.42 5.53 24.57
N ASN A 63 -4.08 6.22 25.63
CA ASN A 63 -4.87 6.25 26.88
C ASN A 63 -6.27 6.84 26.68
N VAL A 64 -6.43 7.85 25.80
CA VAL A 64 -7.75 8.42 25.47
C VAL A 64 -8.62 7.38 24.74
N ILE A 65 -8.05 6.69 23.76
CA ILE A 65 -8.77 5.64 23.02
C ILE A 65 -9.11 4.46 23.95
N ALA A 66 -8.19 4.06 24.81
CA ALA A 66 -8.44 2.99 25.79
C ALA A 66 -9.60 3.33 26.71
N ALA A 67 -9.62 4.55 27.26
CA ALA A 67 -10.72 5.01 28.11
C ALA A 67 -12.06 5.06 27.36
N LEU A 68 -12.08 5.60 26.14
CA LEU A 68 -13.27 5.66 25.30
C LEU A 68 -13.81 4.27 24.94
N LYS A 69 -12.93 3.34 24.62
CA LYS A 69 -13.28 1.94 24.31
C LYS A 69 -14.02 1.25 25.49
N GLU A 70 -13.58 1.52 26.72
CA GLU A 70 -14.22 0.94 27.91
C GLU A 70 -15.57 1.61 28.24
N GLN A 71 -15.71 2.89 27.97
CA GLN A 71 -16.89 3.67 28.35
C GLN A 71 -17.98 3.72 27.26
N ASN A 72 -17.63 3.44 26.00
CA ASN A 72 -18.56 3.61 24.89
C ASN A 72 -18.53 2.40 23.95
N LEU A 73 -19.66 1.69 23.91
CA LEU A 73 -19.85 0.51 23.07
C LEU A 73 -19.70 0.81 21.58
N HIS A 74 -20.16 1.97 21.12
CA HIS A 74 -20.03 2.34 19.70
C HIS A 74 -18.58 2.56 19.30
N VAL A 75 -17.77 3.19 20.16
CA VAL A 75 -16.33 3.32 19.93
C VAL A 75 -15.67 1.96 19.89
N ARG A 76 -16.05 1.05 20.80
CA ARG A 76 -15.52 -0.32 20.82
C ARG A 76 -15.86 -1.08 19.54
N CYS A 77 -17.11 -1.05 19.09
CA CYS A 77 -17.54 -1.68 17.84
C CYS A 77 -16.79 -1.09 16.64
N PHE A 78 -16.72 0.22 16.54
CA PHE A 78 -15.99 0.91 15.48
C PHE A 78 -14.50 0.49 15.39
N LEU A 79 -13.83 0.37 16.53
CA LEU A 79 -12.43 -0.07 16.57
C LEU A 79 -12.26 -1.53 16.09
N TYR A 80 -13.22 -2.42 16.42
CA TYR A 80 -13.19 -3.80 15.92
C TYR A 80 -13.50 -3.89 14.43
N GLU A 81 -14.44 -3.11 13.91
CA GLU A 81 -14.73 -3.03 12.48
C GLU A 81 -13.51 -2.53 11.71
N LEU A 82 -12.85 -1.47 12.22
CA LEU A 82 -11.63 -0.95 11.64
C LEU A 82 -10.49 -1.98 11.66
N ALA A 83 -10.31 -2.70 12.77
CA ALA A 83 -9.31 -3.76 12.88
C ALA A 83 -9.60 -4.92 11.90
N THR A 84 -10.87 -5.30 11.74
CA THR A 84 -11.29 -6.33 10.79
C THR A 84 -11.04 -5.90 9.35
N LYS A 85 -11.31 -4.63 9.01
CA LYS A 85 -10.98 -4.07 7.69
C LYS A 85 -9.47 -4.17 7.45
N ARG A 86 -8.63 -3.74 8.39
CA ARG A 86 -7.16 -3.81 8.26
C ARG A 86 -6.63 -5.24 8.18
N PHE A 87 -7.24 -6.17 8.89
CA PHE A 87 -6.92 -7.60 8.73
C PHE A 87 -7.19 -8.07 7.29
N SER A 88 -8.35 -7.71 6.73
CA SER A 88 -8.67 -8.03 5.33
C SER A 88 -7.67 -7.42 4.35
N ASP A 89 -7.27 -6.15 4.55
CA ASP A 89 -6.27 -5.47 3.71
C ASP A 89 -4.93 -6.23 3.73
N VAL A 90 -4.47 -6.63 4.92
CA VAL A 90 -3.22 -7.40 5.11
C VAL A 90 -3.32 -8.78 4.45
N MET A 91 -4.42 -9.50 4.66
CA MET A 91 -4.63 -10.82 4.06
C MET A 91 -4.68 -10.74 2.53
N TRP A 92 -5.31 -9.69 1.99
CA TRP A 92 -5.31 -9.45 0.55
C TRP A 92 -3.88 -9.19 0.02
N ALA A 93 -3.09 -8.35 0.70
CA ALA A 93 -1.69 -8.08 0.32
C ALA A 93 -0.86 -9.37 0.33
N MET A 94 -1.01 -10.21 1.37
CA MET A 94 -0.35 -11.53 1.44
C MET A 94 -0.75 -12.43 0.29
N GLN A 95 -2.04 -12.49 -0.03
CA GLN A 95 -2.56 -13.30 -1.15
C GLN A 95 -1.94 -12.86 -2.49
N GLN A 96 -1.81 -11.56 -2.73
CA GLN A 96 -1.16 -11.04 -3.94
C GLN A 96 0.30 -11.52 -4.05
N ILE A 97 1.05 -11.49 -2.94
CA ILE A 97 2.46 -11.90 -2.91
C ILE A 97 2.61 -13.41 -3.12
N MET A 98 1.71 -14.20 -2.53
CA MET A 98 1.80 -15.66 -2.55
C MET A 98 1.33 -16.30 -3.86
N PHE A 99 0.30 -15.74 -4.49
CA PHE A 99 -0.42 -16.42 -5.58
C PHE A 99 -0.35 -15.71 -6.93
N LYS A 100 0.06 -14.44 -6.99
CA LYS A 100 0.23 -13.74 -8.27
C LYS A 100 1.70 -13.61 -8.66
N GLY A 101 1.99 -13.93 -9.92
CA GLY A 101 3.31 -13.65 -10.50
C GLY A 101 3.63 -12.14 -10.50
N LEU A 102 4.90 -11.79 -10.58
CA LEU A 102 5.33 -10.38 -10.61
C LEU A 102 4.80 -9.64 -11.84
N ASP A 103 4.75 -10.32 -12.98
CA ASP A 103 4.22 -9.83 -14.25
C ASP A 103 2.77 -9.34 -14.09
N ARG A 104 1.92 -10.18 -13.53
CA ARG A 104 0.51 -9.86 -13.31
C ARG A 104 0.34 -8.73 -12.30
N ARG A 105 1.06 -8.74 -11.17
CA ARG A 105 0.99 -7.67 -10.16
C ARG A 105 1.44 -6.33 -10.73
N LEU A 106 2.49 -6.33 -11.55
CA LEU A 106 2.99 -5.14 -12.22
C LEU A 106 1.99 -4.62 -13.25
N ALA A 107 1.43 -5.49 -14.07
CA ALA A 107 0.43 -5.10 -15.08
C ALA A 107 -0.83 -4.49 -14.43
N GLU A 108 -1.39 -5.15 -13.40
CA GLU A 108 -2.55 -4.66 -12.65
C GLU A 108 -2.26 -3.29 -12.02
N PHE A 109 -1.09 -3.10 -11.42
CA PHE A 109 -0.69 -1.83 -10.84
C PHE A 109 -0.62 -0.72 -11.89
N LEU A 110 0.03 -0.98 -13.03
CA LEU A 110 0.18 0.01 -14.11
C LEU A 110 -1.18 0.42 -14.69
N LEU A 111 -2.09 -0.53 -14.89
CA LEU A 111 -3.44 -0.27 -15.37
C LEU A 111 -4.25 0.57 -14.37
N ALA A 112 -4.23 0.20 -13.10
CA ALA A 112 -4.92 0.93 -12.03
C ALA A 112 -4.39 2.36 -11.88
N GLU A 113 -3.08 2.55 -11.97
CA GLU A 113 -2.46 3.88 -11.86
C GLU A 113 -2.81 4.76 -13.08
N ALA A 114 -2.86 4.19 -14.29
CA ALA A 114 -3.30 4.90 -15.48
C ALA A 114 -4.77 5.33 -15.38
N GLU A 115 -5.64 4.48 -14.85
CA GLU A 115 -7.04 4.80 -14.60
C GLU A 115 -7.19 5.91 -13.54
N ARG A 116 -6.48 5.78 -12.42
CA ARG A 116 -6.50 6.74 -11.31
C ARG A 116 -6.05 8.15 -11.75
N THR A 117 -5.02 8.23 -12.61
CA THR A 117 -4.47 9.51 -13.08
C THR A 117 -5.13 10.05 -14.36
N GLY A 118 -5.96 9.24 -15.02
CA GLY A 118 -6.53 9.56 -16.33
C GLY A 118 -5.47 9.69 -17.45
N SER A 119 -4.28 9.08 -17.27
CA SER A 119 -3.15 9.20 -18.18
C SER A 119 -2.50 7.84 -18.44
N ASP A 120 -2.21 7.55 -19.70
CA ASP A 120 -1.47 6.34 -20.08
C ASP A 120 0.03 6.43 -19.78
N THR A 121 0.50 7.57 -19.29
CA THR A 121 1.90 7.80 -18.92
C THR A 121 2.03 7.92 -17.40
N ILE A 122 2.69 6.94 -16.80
CA ILE A 122 2.94 6.82 -15.36
C ILE A 122 4.32 7.42 -15.08
N ARG A 123 4.38 8.42 -14.19
CA ARG A 123 5.62 9.10 -13.79
C ARG A 123 6.04 8.63 -12.40
N MET A 124 6.64 7.44 -12.33
CA MET A 124 7.13 6.82 -11.11
C MET A 124 8.49 6.18 -11.34
N THR A 125 9.31 6.17 -10.30
CA THR A 125 10.57 5.42 -10.29
C THR A 125 10.30 3.93 -10.12
N HIS A 126 11.23 3.07 -10.58
CA HIS A 126 11.13 1.62 -10.34
C HIS A 126 11.08 1.28 -8.85
N GLU A 127 11.73 2.09 -8.00
CA GLU A 127 11.68 1.96 -6.54
C GLU A 127 10.26 2.20 -6.00
N GLN A 128 9.62 3.28 -6.42
CA GLN A 128 8.24 3.56 -6.02
C GLN A 128 7.28 2.45 -6.46
N ILE A 129 7.42 1.97 -7.70
CA ILE A 129 6.61 0.85 -8.20
C ILE A 129 6.86 -0.41 -7.37
N ALA A 130 8.14 -0.74 -7.09
CA ALA A 130 8.52 -1.89 -6.29
C ALA A 130 7.87 -1.86 -4.90
N GLN A 131 7.86 -0.70 -4.26
CA GLN A 131 7.17 -0.48 -2.98
C GLN A 131 5.65 -0.70 -3.08
N HIS A 132 5.02 -0.29 -4.20
CA HIS A 132 3.57 -0.49 -4.40
C HIS A 132 3.20 -1.96 -4.56
N ILE A 133 3.99 -2.71 -5.33
CA ILE A 133 3.69 -4.11 -5.62
C ILE A 133 4.45 -5.12 -4.73
N SER A 134 5.09 -4.64 -3.65
CA SER A 134 5.85 -5.45 -2.68
C SER A 134 6.87 -6.36 -3.37
N SER A 135 7.77 -5.74 -4.16
CA SER A 135 8.82 -6.43 -4.92
C SER A 135 10.17 -5.71 -4.82
N ALA A 136 11.24 -6.31 -5.33
CA ALA A 136 12.55 -5.66 -5.43
C ALA A 136 12.61 -4.75 -6.68
N ARG A 137 13.28 -3.60 -6.55
CA ARG A 137 13.48 -2.63 -7.65
C ARG A 137 14.06 -3.28 -8.91
N GLU A 138 15.06 -4.16 -8.73
CA GLU A 138 15.74 -4.87 -9.82
C GLU A 138 14.78 -5.83 -10.55
N ALA A 139 13.87 -6.47 -9.81
CA ALA A 139 12.86 -7.35 -10.39
C ALA A 139 11.84 -6.55 -11.21
N VAL A 140 11.40 -5.39 -10.71
CA VAL A 140 10.53 -4.45 -11.45
C VAL A 140 11.24 -3.96 -12.71
N ALA A 141 12.51 -3.56 -12.62
CA ALA A 141 13.28 -3.09 -13.77
C ALA A 141 13.40 -4.14 -14.87
N ARG A 142 13.68 -5.40 -14.50
CA ARG A 142 13.73 -6.52 -15.45
C ARG A 142 12.37 -6.79 -16.09
N MET A 143 11.29 -6.79 -15.29
CA MET A 143 9.95 -7.05 -15.79
C MET A 143 9.46 -5.93 -16.74
N LEU A 144 9.71 -4.66 -16.40
CA LEU A 144 9.40 -3.52 -17.28
C LEU A 144 10.17 -3.58 -18.59
N LYS A 145 11.43 -4.02 -18.56
CA LYS A 145 12.22 -4.23 -19.77
C LYS A 145 11.58 -5.31 -20.66
N SER A 146 11.17 -6.46 -20.08
CA SER A 146 10.44 -7.50 -20.80
C SER A 146 9.13 -6.97 -21.40
N PHE A 147 8.33 -6.23 -20.63
CA PHE A 147 7.12 -5.62 -21.14
C PHE A 147 7.36 -4.63 -22.29
N SER A 148 8.52 -3.92 -22.27
CA SER A 148 8.89 -3.02 -23.36
C SER A 148 9.32 -3.79 -24.61
N GLU A 149 10.07 -4.88 -24.47
CA GLU A 149 10.46 -5.78 -25.57
C GLU A 149 9.24 -6.44 -26.22
N ASP A 150 8.22 -6.76 -25.42
CA ASP A 150 6.93 -7.31 -25.86
C ASP A 150 5.98 -6.25 -26.46
N GLY A 151 6.36 -4.97 -26.43
CA GLY A 151 5.55 -3.85 -26.94
C GLY A 151 4.34 -3.49 -26.07
N LEU A 152 4.29 -3.97 -24.82
CA LEU A 152 3.22 -3.67 -23.86
C LEU A 152 3.34 -2.26 -23.28
N VAL A 153 4.57 -1.81 -23.07
CA VAL A 153 4.88 -0.47 -22.54
C VAL A 153 6.03 0.17 -23.31
N GLU A 154 6.14 1.48 -23.24
CA GLU A 154 7.32 2.24 -23.69
C GLU A 154 8.01 2.86 -22.48
N LEU A 155 9.33 2.62 -22.35
CA LEU A 155 10.13 3.16 -21.26
C LEU A 155 10.84 4.43 -21.70
N ARG A 156 10.70 5.51 -20.92
CA ARG A 156 11.47 6.75 -21.02
C ARG A 156 12.05 7.10 -19.66
N ARG A 157 12.99 8.02 -19.63
CA ARG A 157 13.60 8.44 -18.36
C ARG A 157 12.53 9.01 -17.40
N GLY A 158 12.24 8.25 -16.33
CA GLY A 158 11.26 8.62 -15.31
C GLY A 158 9.79 8.51 -15.74
N ALA A 159 9.50 7.84 -16.86
CA ALA A 159 8.14 7.66 -17.36
C ALA A 159 7.95 6.30 -18.03
N ILE A 160 6.77 5.70 -17.83
CA ILE A 160 6.33 4.44 -18.42
C ILE A 160 5.01 4.74 -19.12
N THR A 161 4.96 4.55 -20.44
CA THR A 161 3.74 4.76 -21.21
C THR A 161 3.13 3.42 -21.60
N LEU A 162 1.86 3.19 -21.27
CA LEU A 162 1.12 1.98 -21.64
C LEU A 162 0.82 2.01 -23.15
N ARG A 163 1.16 0.94 -23.85
CA ARG A 163 0.96 0.80 -25.30
C ARG A 163 -0.17 -0.18 -25.64
N ASP A 164 -0.25 -1.28 -24.91
CA ASP A 164 -1.29 -2.31 -25.10
C ASP A 164 -1.93 -2.70 -23.77
N LYS A 165 -2.93 -1.93 -23.35
CA LYS A 165 -3.70 -2.19 -22.13
C LYS A 165 -4.46 -3.51 -22.20
N SER A 166 -4.91 -3.90 -23.38
CA SER A 166 -5.68 -5.15 -23.55
C SER A 166 -4.82 -6.38 -23.29
N ARG A 167 -3.57 -6.38 -23.75
CA ARG A 167 -2.63 -7.47 -23.47
C ARG A 167 -2.15 -7.45 -22.02
N LEU A 168 -1.87 -6.26 -21.44
CA LEU A 168 -1.52 -6.14 -20.02
C LEU A 168 -2.62 -6.71 -19.12
N ASN A 169 -3.89 -6.51 -19.45
CA ASN A 169 -5.03 -7.01 -18.68
C ASN A 169 -5.23 -8.53 -18.76
N ARG A 170 -4.52 -9.21 -19.65
CA ARG A 170 -4.61 -10.68 -19.82
C ARG A 170 -3.47 -11.47 -19.17
N LEU A 171 -2.47 -10.76 -18.61
CA LEU A 171 -1.41 -11.37 -17.82
C LEU A 171 -1.96 -11.84 -16.45
#